data_b1b2b2870ebf4e7aa5133e593ea36d3d
#
_entry.id   b1b2b2870ebf4e7aa5133e593ea36d3d
#
_cell.length_a   1.000
_cell.length_b   1.000
_cell.length_c   1.000
_cell.angle_alpha   90.00
_cell.angle_beta   90.00
_cell.angle_gamma   90.00
#
_symmetry.space_group_name_H-M   'P 1'
#
loop_
_entity.id
_entity.type
_entity.pdbx_description
1 polymer ?
#
loop_
_entity_poly.entity_id
_entity_poly.type
_entity_poly.pdbx_seq_one_letter_code
_entity_poly.pdbx_strand_id
1 'polypeptide(L)'
;MSWLLLRPLWLAALPLLALLALWVWRRRPAGAWERIVAPLLLARMRELGFVAPAGGRWTGLLPFLVAALVILGLSGPARLRPDSLAFDRMDPILLVLDMSPSVAGTAQLGDAQAAAALVLQEAKGRPTGLMLYAADAYVASAPTSDAASLQSLVAVLGPETMPVEGSRPDIALSVARELFAGEGRPGLAGADLIVISDGGGVGPRAWEEARRLRAAGARVWALELPRDRLPEGMPEPPADALAELARAGGGALAPVRTPRPLLEWLGQARTRALARSAEGPALFEDLGRWLLLLAALPALLLFRRPLSGKS
;
A
#
# COMPACT_ATOMS: atom_id res chain seq x y z
N MET A 1 1.21 1.61 17.86
CA MET A 1 2.48 1.53 17.12
C MET A 1 2.93 0.07 17.14
N SER A 2 2.76 -0.65 16.03
CA SER A 2 3.15 -2.06 15.91
C SER A 2 4.57 -2.14 15.36
N TRP A 3 5.47 -2.68 16.17
CA TRP A 3 6.83 -3.02 15.76
C TRP A 3 6.81 -4.44 15.20
N LEU A 4 7.49 -4.64 14.10
CA LEU A 4 7.66 -5.95 13.48
C LEU A 4 9.16 -6.24 13.30
N LEU A 5 9.54 -7.51 13.45
CA LEU A 5 10.90 -7.97 13.17
C LEU A 5 10.88 -8.70 11.84
N LEU A 6 11.63 -8.19 10.85
CA LEU A 6 11.69 -8.79 9.51
C LEU A 6 12.39 -10.16 9.53
N ARG A 7 13.35 -10.35 10.45
CA ARG A 7 14.18 -11.57 10.53
C ARG A 7 14.37 -12.01 11.97
N PRO A 8 13.30 -12.48 12.66
CA PRO A 8 13.34 -12.78 14.09
C PRO A 8 14.32 -13.89 14.47
N LEU A 9 14.70 -14.76 13.52
CA LEU A 9 15.66 -15.86 13.76
C LEU A 9 17.03 -15.35 14.23
N TRP A 10 17.44 -14.13 13.86
CA TRP A 10 18.71 -13.56 14.32
C TRP A 10 18.74 -13.33 15.83
N LEU A 11 17.58 -13.14 16.49
CA LEU A 11 17.52 -12.97 17.93
C LEU A 11 17.93 -14.23 18.70
N ALA A 12 17.84 -15.41 18.07
CA ALA A 12 18.30 -16.67 18.67
C ALA A 12 19.82 -16.67 18.89
N ALA A 13 20.58 -15.81 18.22
CA ALA A 13 22.02 -15.65 18.42
C ALA A 13 22.36 -14.87 19.70
N LEU A 14 21.43 -14.07 20.27
CA LEU A 14 21.67 -13.28 21.48
C LEU A 14 21.93 -14.16 22.73
N PRO A 15 21.13 -15.19 23.05
CA PRO A 15 21.41 -16.07 24.17
C PRO A 15 22.72 -16.83 24.02
N LEU A 16 23.07 -17.23 22.79
CA LEU A 16 24.37 -17.87 22.50
C LEU A 16 25.54 -16.89 22.76
N LEU A 17 25.41 -15.65 22.30
CA LEU A 17 26.37 -14.59 22.56
C LEU A 17 26.51 -14.30 24.05
N ALA A 18 25.39 -14.24 24.80
CA ALA A 18 25.39 -14.03 26.24
C ALA A 18 26.09 -15.17 27.00
N LEU A 19 25.83 -16.42 26.62
CA LEU A 19 26.52 -17.58 27.17
C LEU A 19 28.03 -17.54 26.91
N LEU A 20 28.43 -17.17 25.70
CA LEU A 20 29.83 -17.03 25.32
C LEU A 20 30.50 -15.88 26.11
N ALA A 21 29.83 -14.75 26.26
CA ALA A 21 30.32 -13.62 27.02
C ALA A 21 30.49 -14.00 28.50
N LEU A 22 29.53 -14.71 29.10
CA LEU A 22 29.58 -15.21 30.46
C LEU A 22 30.71 -16.25 30.65
N TRP A 23 30.87 -17.14 29.66
CA TRP A 23 31.94 -18.13 29.68
C TRP A 23 33.33 -17.46 29.62
N VAL A 24 33.54 -16.51 28.69
CA VAL A 24 34.76 -15.72 28.58
C VAL A 24 35.02 -14.93 29.86
N TRP A 25 33.96 -14.32 30.44
CA TRP A 25 34.07 -13.54 31.67
C TRP A 25 34.47 -14.41 32.86
N ARG A 26 33.91 -15.64 32.95
CA ARG A 26 34.26 -16.61 34.05
C ARG A 26 35.64 -17.24 33.85
N ARG A 27 36.07 -17.44 32.58
CA ARG A 27 37.36 -18.07 32.29
C ARG A 27 38.55 -17.11 32.21
N ARG A 28 38.37 -15.81 32.50
CA ARG A 28 39.52 -14.91 32.54
C ARG A 28 40.55 -15.40 33.57
N PRO A 29 41.59 -16.11 33.13
CA PRO A 29 42.76 -16.28 33.99
C PRO A 29 43.45 -14.92 33.97
N ALA A 30 43.43 -14.20 35.06
CA ALA A 30 44.40 -13.18 35.31
C ALA A 30 45.78 -13.79 34.99
N GLY A 31 46.38 -13.40 33.85
CA GLY A 31 47.73 -13.68 33.49
C GLY A 31 48.30 -15.05 33.92
N ALA A 32 47.88 -16.16 33.28
CA ALA A 32 48.48 -17.45 33.56
C ALA A 32 50.01 -17.39 33.38
N TRP A 33 50.49 -16.59 32.39
CA TRP A 33 51.89 -16.33 32.17
C TRP A 33 52.49 -15.33 33.17
N GLU A 34 51.74 -14.41 33.73
CA GLU A 34 52.18 -13.48 34.76
C GLU A 34 52.55 -14.21 36.09
N ARG A 35 52.05 -15.42 36.30
CA ARG A 35 52.42 -16.27 37.43
C ARG A 35 53.73 -17.02 37.23
N ILE A 36 54.16 -17.14 35.99
CA ILE A 36 55.37 -17.86 35.63
C ILE A 36 56.57 -16.91 35.57
N VAL A 37 56.34 -15.63 35.29
CA VAL A 37 57.39 -14.60 35.16
C VAL A 37 57.66 -13.96 36.51
N ALA A 38 58.96 -13.83 36.87
CA ALA A 38 59.39 -13.21 38.12
C ALA A 38 58.81 -11.79 38.26
N PRO A 39 58.30 -11.40 39.44
CA PRO A 39 57.63 -10.12 39.65
C PRO A 39 58.43 -8.88 39.25
N LEU A 40 59.75 -8.95 39.46
CA LEU A 40 60.71 -7.88 39.10
C LEU A 40 60.80 -7.67 37.58
N LEU A 41 60.82 -8.75 36.82
CA LEU A 41 60.84 -8.73 35.37
C LEU A 41 59.53 -8.19 34.77
N LEU A 42 58.40 -8.58 35.37
CA LEU A 42 57.08 -8.07 35.00
C LEU A 42 56.94 -6.56 35.24
N ALA A 43 57.48 -6.06 36.37
CA ALA A 43 57.49 -4.63 36.66
C ALA A 43 58.30 -3.87 35.57
N ARG A 44 59.48 -4.33 35.23
CA ARG A 44 60.32 -3.71 34.19
C ARG A 44 59.70 -3.80 32.80
N MET A 45 59.02 -4.89 32.44
CA MET A 45 58.31 -5.04 31.18
C MET A 45 57.12 -4.08 31.09
N ARG A 46 56.43 -3.80 32.19
CA ARG A 46 55.37 -2.79 32.29
C ARG A 46 55.94 -1.37 32.13
N GLU A 47 57.00 -1.04 32.81
CA GLU A 47 57.70 0.26 32.66
C GLU A 47 58.19 0.51 31.23
N LEU A 48 58.65 -0.49 30.55
CA LEU A 48 59.12 -0.43 29.18
C LEU A 48 57.97 -0.49 28.12
N GLY A 49 56.71 -0.64 28.57
CA GLY A 49 55.57 -0.66 27.66
C GLY A 49 55.35 -1.98 26.91
N PHE A 50 56.10 -3.02 27.23
CA PHE A 50 55.98 -4.34 26.56
C PHE A 50 54.76 -5.14 27.10
N VAL A 51 54.21 -4.76 28.21
CA VAL A 51 52.99 -5.35 28.78
C VAL A 51 51.94 -4.28 28.83
N ALA A 52 50.91 -4.41 28.03
CA ALA A 52 49.78 -3.52 28.05
C ALA A 52 49.10 -3.60 29.45
N PRO A 53 48.73 -2.49 30.07
CA PRO A 53 47.99 -2.53 31.33
C PRO A 53 46.76 -3.40 31.15
N ALA A 54 46.48 -4.26 32.12
CA ALA A 54 45.31 -5.14 32.06
C ALA A 54 44.09 -4.29 31.77
N GLY A 55 43.58 -4.44 30.55
CA GLY A 55 42.45 -3.64 30.09
C GLY A 55 41.29 -3.79 31.06
N GLY A 56 40.69 -2.68 31.46
CA GLY A 56 39.61 -2.65 32.43
C GLY A 56 38.53 -3.70 32.13
N ARG A 57 37.84 -4.18 33.14
CA ARG A 57 36.77 -5.21 33.01
C ARG A 57 35.79 -4.92 31.89
N TRP A 58 35.59 -3.66 31.53
CA TRP A 58 34.70 -3.17 30.50
C TRP A 58 35.22 -3.32 29.05
N THR A 59 36.54 -3.23 28.84
CA THR A 59 37.13 -3.34 27.49
C THR A 59 36.96 -4.74 26.92
N GLY A 60 36.87 -5.77 27.79
CA GLY A 60 36.63 -7.13 27.36
C GLY A 60 35.15 -7.46 27.04
N LEU A 61 34.20 -6.58 27.36
CA LEU A 61 32.78 -6.72 27.00
C LEU A 61 32.45 -5.97 25.72
N LEU A 62 33.31 -5.07 25.27
CA LEU A 62 33.11 -4.24 24.08
C LEU A 62 32.82 -5.06 22.81
N PRO A 63 33.56 -6.15 22.48
CA PRO A 63 33.27 -6.96 21.30
C PRO A 63 31.89 -7.65 21.37
N PHE A 64 31.45 -8.02 22.57
CA PHE A 64 30.12 -8.61 22.77
C PHE A 64 29.01 -7.58 22.60
N LEU A 65 29.24 -6.33 23.02
CA LEU A 65 28.32 -5.22 22.78
C LEU A 65 28.18 -4.94 21.28
N VAL A 66 29.29 -4.88 20.56
CA VAL A 66 29.30 -4.72 19.10
C VAL A 66 28.51 -5.84 18.43
N ALA A 67 28.81 -7.10 18.79
CA ALA A 67 28.11 -8.26 18.24
C ALA A 67 26.60 -8.23 18.54
N ALA A 68 26.20 -7.83 19.75
CA ALA A 68 24.79 -7.71 20.12
C ALA A 68 24.08 -6.64 19.29
N LEU A 69 24.70 -5.47 19.08
CA LEU A 69 24.14 -4.42 18.22
C LEU A 69 24.03 -4.85 16.77
N VAL A 70 25.00 -5.61 16.26
CA VAL A 70 24.95 -6.18 14.90
C VAL A 70 23.81 -7.19 14.78
N ILE A 71 23.66 -8.10 15.74
CA ILE A 71 22.57 -9.08 15.77
C ILE A 71 21.20 -8.36 15.80
N LEU A 72 21.04 -7.34 16.64
CA LEU A 72 19.83 -6.54 16.73
C LEU A 72 19.58 -5.79 15.40
N GLY A 73 20.61 -5.24 14.78
CA GLY A 73 20.49 -4.60 13.46
C GLY A 73 20.05 -5.57 12.38
N LEU A 74 20.65 -6.78 12.35
CA LEU A 74 20.32 -7.84 11.37
C LEU A 74 18.94 -8.47 11.61
N SER A 75 18.40 -8.40 12.84
CA SER A 75 17.02 -8.84 13.13
C SER A 75 15.97 -7.99 12.40
N GLY A 76 16.37 -6.82 11.88
CA GLY A 76 15.52 -5.95 11.08
C GLY A 76 14.32 -5.40 11.85
N PRO A 77 14.53 -4.65 12.95
CA PRO A 77 13.42 -3.95 13.60
C PRO A 77 12.84 -2.95 12.62
N ALA A 78 11.58 -3.16 12.26
CA ALA A 78 10.88 -2.39 11.25
C ALA A 78 9.64 -1.72 11.84
N ARG A 79 9.38 -0.52 11.37
CA ARG A 79 8.19 0.26 11.68
C ARG A 79 7.33 0.38 10.44
N LEU A 80 6.02 0.21 10.60
CA LEU A 80 5.07 0.49 9.52
C LEU A 80 5.14 1.98 9.18
N ARG A 81 5.35 2.30 7.92
CA ARG A 81 5.21 3.68 7.42
C ARG A 81 3.72 3.98 7.23
N PRO A 82 3.12 4.88 8.00
CA PRO A 82 1.70 5.21 7.82
C PRO A 82 1.43 5.95 6.49
N ASP A 83 2.42 6.67 5.95
CA ASP A 83 2.21 7.66 4.89
C ASP A 83 2.76 7.28 3.51
N SER A 84 3.38 6.12 3.36
CA SER A 84 4.03 5.81 2.11
C SER A 84 3.50 4.55 1.43
N LEU A 85 3.02 4.72 0.21
CA LEU A 85 2.95 3.69 -0.82
C LEU A 85 1.85 2.62 -0.73
N ALA A 86 1.12 2.50 0.38
CA ALA A 86 -0.07 1.65 0.40
C ALA A 86 -1.19 2.24 -0.47
N PHE A 87 -1.27 3.57 -0.55
CA PHE A 87 -2.25 4.28 -1.36
C PHE A 87 -1.88 4.32 -2.85
N ASP A 88 -0.60 4.49 -3.19
CA ASP A 88 -0.14 4.52 -4.60
C ASP A 88 -0.20 3.16 -5.31
N ARG A 89 -0.37 2.07 -4.53
CA ARG A 89 -0.46 0.70 -5.06
C ARG A 89 -1.85 0.07 -4.90
N MET A 90 -2.83 0.81 -4.41
CA MET A 90 -4.19 0.32 -4.42
C MET A 90 -4.79 0.47 -5.82
N ASP A 91 -5.35 -0.64 -6.29
CA ASP A 91 -6.07 -0.69 -7.55
C ASP A 91 -7.15 0.42 -7.57
N PRO A 92 -7.15 1.33 -8.55
CA PRO A 92 -8.05 2.49 -8.57
C PRO A 92 -9.50 2.07 -8.79
N ILE A 93 -10.42 2.91 -8.34
CA ILE A 93 -11.85 2.82 -8.66
C ILE A 93 -12.17 3.95 -9.63
N LEU A 94 -12.97 3.69 -10.65
CA LEU A 94 -13.57 4.71 -11.49
C LEU A 94 -15.08 4.63 -11.42
N LEU A 95 -15.71 5.64 -10.85
CA LEU A 95 -17.14 5.82 -10.90
C LEU A 95 -17.51 6.38 -12.29
N VAL A 96 -18.36 5.68 -13.02
CA VAL A 96 -18.86 6.06 -14.33
C VAL A 96 -20.36 6.31 -14.20
N LEU A 97 -20.76 7.58 -14.13
CA LEU A 97 -22.10 8.00 -13.84
C LEU A 97 -22.86 8.36 -15.12
N ASP A 98 -24.01 7.74 -15.29
CA ASP A 98 -24.93 8.05 -16.38
C ASP A 98 -25.64 9.38 -16.11
N MET A 99 -25.44 10.32 -17.00
CA MET A 99 -26.07 11.66 -16.98
C MET A 99 -26.99 11.85 -18.18
N SER A 100 -27.50 10.74 -18.75
CA SER A 100 -28.50 10.80 -19.79
C SER A 100 -29.81 11.45 -19.30
N PRO A 101 -30.64 11.99 -20.19
CA PRO A 101 -31.90 12.65 -19.80
C PRO A 101 -32.84 11.74 -18.97
N SER A 102 -32.80 10.43 -19.20
CA SER A 102 -33.57 9.46 -18.40
C SER A 102 -33.12 9.38 -16.94
N VAL A 103 -31.84 9.64 -16.66
CA VAL A 103 -31.28 9.63 -15.31
C VAL A 103 -31.23 11.03 -14.74
N ALA A 104 -30.53 11.96 -15.40
CA ALA A 104 -30.28 13.30 -14.86
C ALA A 104 -31.54 14.16 -14.74
N GLY A 105 -32.53 13.96 -15.60
CA GLY A 105 -33.81 14.69 -15.57
C GLY A 105 -34.87 14.10 -14.63
N THR A 106 -34.54 13.05 -13.85
CA THR A 106 -35.51 12.33 -13.04
C THR A 106 -35.04 12.14 -11.59
N ALA A 107 -35.87 11.51 -10.75
CA ALA A 107 -35.50 11.17 -9.38
C ALA A 107 -34.31 10.15 -9.31
N GLN A 108 -33.99 9.49 -10.41
CA GLN A 108 -32.89 8.53 -10.48
C GLN A 108 -31.52 9.16 -10.22
N LEU A 109 -31.34 10.46 -10.53
CA LEU A 109 -30.14 11.19 -10.22
C LEU A 109 -29.81 11.14 -8.72
N GLY A 110 -30.84 11.31 -7.86
CA GLY A 110 -30.67 11.21 -6.41
C GLY A 110 -30.26 9.80 -5.96
N ASP A 111 -30.83 8.74 -6.56
CA ASP A 111 -30.42 7.35 -6.31
C ASP A 111 -28.98 7.11 -6.79
N ALA A 112 -28.58 7.65 -7.93
CA ALA A 112 -27.24 7.54 -8.48
C ALA A 112 -26.21 8.26 -7.58
N GLN A 113 -26.51 9.48 -7.13
CA GLN A 113 -25.69 10.25 -6.20
C GLN A 113 -25.51 9.50 -4.87
N ALA A 114 -26.59 8.93 -4.33
CA ALA A 114 -26.55 8.16 -3.09
C ALA A 114 -25.67 6.89 -3.24
N ALA A 115 -25.81 6.19 -4.36
CA ALA A 115 -24.98 5.01 -4.64
C ALA A 115 -23.50 5.37 -4.81
N ALA A 116 -23.20 6.45 -5.52
CA ALA A 116 -21.84 6.95 -5.65
C ALA A 116 -21.23 7.31 -4.27
N ALA A 117 -22.00 7.96 -3.39
CA ALA A 117 -21.56 8.27 -2.04
C ALA A 117 -21.29 7.01 -1.21
N LEU A 118 -22.11 5.95 -1.33
CA LEU A 118 -21.87 4.66 -0.67
C LEU A 118 -20.59 4.01 -1.16
N VAL A 119 -20.34 4.01 -2.47
CA VAL A 119 -19.10 3.48 -3.03
C VAL A 119 -17.89 4.26 -2.52
N LEU A 120 -17.96 5.59 -2.48
CA LEU A 120 -16.89 6.44 -1.95
C LEU A 120 -16.58 6.15 -0.48
N GLN A 121 -17.60 5.91 0.34
CA GLN A 121 -17.42 5.51 1.74
C GLN A 121 -16.73 4.16 1.87
N GLU A 122 -17.08 3.18 1.04
CA GLU A 122 -16.46 1.84 1.06
C GLU A 122 -15.11 1.78 0.35
N ALA A 123 -14.79 2.75 -0.50
CA ALA A 123 -13.48 2.85 -1.16
C ALA A 123 -12.32 2.96 -0.15
N LYS A 124 -12.58 3.53 1.05
CA LYS A 124 -11.67 3.53 2.23
C LYS A 124 -10.21 3.83 1.89
N GLY A 125 -10.00 4.88 1.08
CA GLY A 125 -8.67 5.35 0.71
C GLY A 125 -8.10 4.74 -0.58
N ARG A 126 -8.86 3.90 -1.32
CA ARG A 126 -8.52 3.57 -2.69
C ARG A 126 -8.64 4.83 -3.57
N PRO A 127 -7.68 5.11 -4.45
CA PRO A 127 -7.80 6.22 -5.40
C PRO A 127 -9.08 6.05 -6.22
N THR A 128 -9.98 7.01 -6.14
CA THR A 128 -11.27 6.96 -6.85
C THR A 128 -11.37 8.14 -7.79
N GLY A 129 -11.69 7.88 -9.05
CA GLY A 129 -12.00 8.88 -10.06
C GLY A 129 -13.49 8.99 -10.32
N LEU A 130 -13.90 10.07 -10.96
CA LEU A 130 -15.28 10.29 -11.39
C LEU A 130 -15.29 10.62 -12.89
N MET A 131 -16.11 9.89 -13.62
CA MET A 131 -16.41 10.11 -15.03
C MET A 131 -17.93 10.26 -15.19
N LEU A 132 -18.33 11.22 -15.99
CA LEU A 132 -19.71 11.47 -16.36
C LEU A 132 -19.90 11.15 -17.82
N TYR A 133 -21.02 10.57 -18.20
CA TYR A 133 -21.31 10.36 -19.62
C TYR A 133 -22.79 10.63 -19.96
N ALA A 134 -22.97 11.07 -21.18
CA ALA A 134 -24.25 11.16 -21.88
C ALA A 134 -24.02 10.78 -23.35
N ALA A 135 -24.19 11.68 -24.31
CA ALA A 135 -23.76 11.45 -25.70
C ALA A 135 -22.22 11.38 -25.85
N ASP A 136 -21.49 11.98 -24.92
CA ASP A 136 -20.04 11.98 -24.83
C ASP A 136 -19.61 11.68 -23.38
N ALA A 137 -18.31 11.49 -23.12
CA ALA A 137 -17.79 11.15 -21.80
C ALA A 137 -16.72 12.15 -21.34
N TYR A 138 -16.82 12.58 -20.09
CA TYR A 138 -15.94 13.57 -19.47
C TYR A 138 -15.38 13.06 -18.15
N VAL A 139 -14.07 13.17 -17.97
CA VAL A 139 -13.41 12.89 -16.70
C VAL A 139 -13.62 14.11 -15.79
N ALA A 140 -14.55 14.00 -14.85
CA ALA A 140 -14.82 15.05 -13.86
C ALA A 140 -13.73 15.13 -12.79
N SER A 141 -13.15 13.98 -12.43
CA SER A 141 -12.00 13.92 -11.52
C SER A 141 -11.11 12.72 -11.86
N ALA A 142 -9.81 12.97 -11.97
CA ALA A 142 -8.83 11.90 -11.99
C ALA A 142 -8.84 11.13 -10.66
N PRO A 143 -8.34 9.87 -10.62
CA PRO A 143 -8.28 9.11 -9.38
C PRO A 143 -7.57 9.85 -8.26
N THR A 144 -8.27 10.08 -7.15
CA THR A 144 -7.79 10.74 -5.93
C THR A 144 -8.20 9.97 -4.70
N SER A 145 -7.44 10.07 -3.62
CA SER A 145 -7.80 9.52 -2.31
C SER A 145 -8.71 10.44 -1.49
N ASP A 146 -8.99 11.65 -1.98
CA ASP A 146 -9.88 12.62 -1.34
C ASP A 146 -11.36 12.33 -1.65
N ALA A 147 -11.94 11.40 -0.88
CA ALA A 147 -13.35 11.03 -1.01
C ALA A 147 -14.30 12.20 -0.70
N ALA A 148 -13.90 13.16 0.17
CA ALA A 148 -14.76 14.28 0.56
C ALA A 148 -14.97 15.24 -0.60
N SER A 149 -13.90 15.58 -1.33
CA SER A 149 -13.99 16.39 -2.54
C SER A 149 -14.84 15.72 -3.62
N LEU A 150 -14.71 14.41 -3.80
CA LEU A 150 -15.54 13.65 -4.76
C LEU A 150 -17.01 13.63 -4.35
N GLN A 151 -17.33 13.46 -3.06
CA GLN A 151 -18.71 13.53 -2.56
C GLN A 151 -19.33 14.89 -2.85
N SER A 152 -18.58 15.98 -2.60
CA SER A 152 -19.05 17.34 -2.90
C SER A 152 -19.30 17.53 -4.39
N LEU A 153 -18.43 16.97 -5.25
CA LEU A 153 -18.59 17.04 -6.70
C LEU A 153 -19.84 16.26 -7.16
N VAL A 154 -20.05 15.05 -6.65
CA VAL A 154 -21.24 14.23 -6.95
C VAL A 154 -22.53 14.92 -6.49
N ALA A 155 -22.51 15.58 -5.33
CA ALA A 155 -23.70 16.23 -4.77
C ALA A 155 -24.21 17.43 -5.59
N VAL A 156 -23.35 18.09 -6.38
CA VAL A 156 -23.72 19.27 -7.19
C VAL A 156 -24.11 18.91 -8.63
N LEU A 157 -24.05 17.63 -9.01
CA LEU A 157 -24.47 17.20 -10.35
C LEU A 157 -25.96 17.46 -10.58
N GLY A 158 -26.29 18.00 -11.72
CA GLY A 158 -27.66 18.32 -12.11
C GLY A 158 -27.93 18.03 -13.59
N PRO A 159 -29.17 18.18 -14.06
CA PRO A 159 -29.57 17.92 -15.43
C PRO A 159 -28.73 18.71 -16.46
N GLU A 160 -28.33 19.93 -16.10
CA GLU A 160 -27.58 20.85 -16.95
C GLU A 160 -26.05 20.57 -16.95
N THR A 161 -25.60 19.51 -16.25
CA THR A 161 -24.15 19.21 -16.12
C THR A 161 -23.55 18.77 -17.45
N MET A 162 -24.31 18.05 -18.27
CA MET A 162 -23.81 17.56 -19.57
C MET A 162 -24.22 18.49 -20.71
N PRO A 163 -23.27 18.83 -21.60
CA PRO A 163 -23.54 19.78 -22.70
C PRO A 163 -24.38 19.17 -23.82
N VAL A 164 -24.39 17.84 -23.96
CA VAL A 164 -25.09 17.13 -25.04
C VAL A 164 -25.86 15.95 -24.46
N GLU A 165 -27.14 15.86 -24.80
CA GLU A 165 -28.02 14.78 -24.41
C GLU A 165 -27.74 13.50 -25.19
N GLY A 166 -27.98 12.36 -24.54
CA GLY A 166 -27.81 11.03 -25.13
C GLY A 166 -27.36 10.01 -24.10
N SER A 167 -27.03 8.80 -24.54
CA SER A 167 -26.45 7.75 -23.69
C SER A 167 -25.48 6.89 -24.52
N ARG A 168 -24.17 7.05 -24.29
CA ARG A 168 -23.08 6.39 -24.99
C ARG A 168 -22.08 5.77 -24.03
N PRO A 169 -22.48 4.71 -23.32
CA PRO A 169 -21.59 4.00 -22.39
C PRO A 169 -20.36 3.38 -23.07
N ASP A 170 -20.45 3.08 -24.37
CA ASP A 170 -19.32 2.61 -25.17
C ASP A 170 -18.18 3.66 -25.21
N ILE A 171 -18.52 4.95 -25.40
CA ILE A 171 -17.54 6.05 -25.36
C ILE A 171 -16.96 6.17 -23.94
N ALA A 172 -17.79 6.14 -22.91
CA ALA A 172 -17.32 6.23 -21.53
C ALA A 172 -16.29 5.14 -21.19
N LEU A 173 -16.57 3.89 -21.55
CA LEU A 173 -15.64 2.78 -21.31
C LEU A 173 -14.35 2.88 -22.14
N SER A 174 -14.43 3.42 -23.37
CA SER A 174 -13.24 3.69 -24.18
C SER A 174 -12.37 4.79 -23.56
N VAL A 175 -12.97 5.92 -23.14
CA VAL A 175 -12.26 7.00 -22.44
C VAL A 175 -11.69 6.52 -21.11
N ALA A 176 -12.42 5.68 -20.37
CA ALA A 176 -11.91 5.06 -19.15
C ALA A 176 -10.65 4.22 -19.41
N ARG A 177 -10.64 3.44 -20.50
CA ARG A 177 -9.47 2.65 -20.89
C ARG A 177 -8.26 3.56 -21.20
N GLU A 178 -8.49 4.67 -21.88
CA GLU A 178 -7.45 5.65 -22.20
C GLU A 178 -6.96 6.43 -20.98
N LEU A 179 -7.84 6.72 -20.03
CA LEU A 179 -7.49 7.37 -18.75
C LEU A 179 -6.40 6.60 -17.99
N PHE A 180 -6.48 5.29 -17.98
CA PHE A 180 -5.51 4.43 -17.29
C PHE A 180 -4.36 3.94 -18.17
N ALA A 181 -4.43 4.12 -19.49
CA ALA A 181 -3.35 3.80 -20.41
C ALA A 181 -2.33 4.94 -20.47
N GLY A 182 -1.04 4.63 -20.26
CA GLY A 182 0.03 5.60 -20.41
C GLY A 182 1.11 5.48 -19.35
N GLU A 183 2.30 5.99 -19.66
CA GLU A 183 3.43 6.01 -18.71
C GLU A 183 3.11 6.90 -17.50
N GLY A 184 3.40 6.41 -16.32
CA GLY A 184 3.15 7.12 -15.05
C GLY A 184 1.70 7.10 -14.57
N ARG A 185 0.80 6.34 -15.21
CA ARG A 185 -0.59 6.15 -14.78
C ARG A 185 -0.75 4.85 -13.98
N PRO A 186 -1.80 4.75 -13.14
CA PRO A 186 -1.99 3.59 -12.24
C PRO A 186 -2.14 2.25 -12.98
N GLY A 187 -2.45 2.26 -14.27
CA GLY A 187 -2.69 1.05 -15.05
C GLY A 187 -4.09 0.49 -14.83
N LEU A 188 -4.53 -0.38 -15.74
CA LEU A 188 -5.86 -1.03 -15.68
C LEU A 188 -5.86 -2.29 -14.81
N ALA A 189 -4.69 -2.87 -14.54
CA ALA A 189 -4.61 -4.11 -13.78
C ALA A 189 -5.11 -3.92 -12.34
N GLY A 190 -6.23 -4.59 -12.02
CA GLY A 190 -6.88 -4.49 -10.72
C GLY A 190 -7.86 -3.33 -10.55
N ALA A 191 -7.99 -2.43 -11.55
CA ALA A 191 -8.94 -1.33 -11.50
C ALA A 191 -10.39 -1.84 -11.49
N ASP A 192 -11.24 -1.21 -10.67
CA ASP A 192 -12.68 -1.44 -10.65
C ASP A 192 -13.41 -0.25 -11.29
N LEU A 193 -14.10 -0.49 -12.41
CA LEU A 193 -14.99 0.49 -13.05
C LEU A 193 -16.41 0.20 -12.59
N ILE A 194 -17.09 1.20 -12.04
CA ILE A 194 -18.45 1.06 -11.50
C ILE A 194 -19.38 1.95 -12.32
N VAL A 195 -20.13 1.33 -13.22
CA VAL A 195 -21.11 2.01 -14.08
C VAL A 195 -22.43 2.09 -13.32
N ILE A 196 -22.94 3.31 -13.13
CA ILE A 196 -24.23 3.58 -12.49
C ILE A 196 -25.16 4.11 -13.60
N SER A 197 -26.16 3.32 -14.02
CA SER A 197 -27.01 3.61 -15.18
C SER A 197 -28.34 2.86 -15.08
N ASP A 198 -29.34 3.35 -15.82
CA ASP A 198 -30.60 2.65 -16.07
C ASP A 198 -30.53 1.65 -17.24
N GLY A 199 -29.37 1.56 -17.90
CA GLY A 199 -29.12 0.67 -19.05
C GLY A 199 -29.36 1.32 -20.41
N GLY A 200 -29.71 2.60 -20.46
CA GLY A 200 -29.82 3.35 -21.71
C GLY A 200 -28.53 3.29 -22.54
N GLY A 201 -28.65 3.09 -23.85
CA GLY A 201 -27.51 3.05 -24.76
C GLY A 201 -26.56 1.84 -24.63
N VAL A 202 -26.76 0.98 -23.64
CA VAL A 202 -25.93 -0.22 -23.43
C VAL A 202 -26.24 -1.26 -24.51
N GLY A 203 -25.19 -1.68 -25.23
CA GLY A 203 -25.32 -2.65 -26.31
C GLY A 203 -23.98 -3.26 -26.72
N PRO A 204 -23.92 -3.93 -27.89
CA PRO A 204 -22.76 -4.69 -28.33
C PRO A 204 -21.43 -3.95 -28.30
N ARG A 205 -21.43 -2.64 -28.60
CA ARG A 205 -20.21 -1.79 -28.55
C ARG A 205 -19.72 -1.64 -27.12
N ALA A 206 -20.61 -1.37 -26.17
CA ALA A 206 -20.26 -1.23 -24.76
C ALA A 206 -19.78 -2.58 -24.19
N TRP A 207 -20.39 -3.70 -24.57
CA TRP A 207 -19.92 -5.04 -24.17
C TRP A 207 -18.53 -5.35 -24.70
N GLU A 208 -18.23 -4.92 -25.93
CA GLU A 208 -16.89 -5.10 -26.51
C GLU A 208 -15.83 -4.30 -25.74
N GLU A 209 -16.10 -3.03 -25.41
CA GLU A 209 -15.19 -2.23 -24.59
C GLU A 209 -15.03 -2.82 -23.17
N ALA A 210 -16.10 -3.35 -22.56
CA ALA A 210 -16.02 -4.03 -21.28
C ALA A 210 -15.11 -5.30 -21.36
N ARG A 211 -15.18 -6.06 -22.46
CA ARG A 211 -14.26 -7.20 -22.69
C ARG A 211 -12.81 -6.74 -22.84
N ARG A 212 -12.55 -5.62 -23.52
CA ARG A 212 -11.20 -5.03 -23.66
C ARG A 212 -10.64 -4.58 -22.32
N LEU A 213 -11.46 -3.93 -21.50
CA LEU A 213 -11.10 -3.53 -20.13
C LEU A 213 -10.75 -4.75 -19.29
N ARG A 214 -11.57 -5.81 -19.35
CA ARG A 214 -11.29 -7.08 -18.66
C ARG A 214 -9.99 -7.72 -19.15
N ALA A 215 -9.74 -7.75 -20.44
CA ALA A 215 -8.50 -8.29 -21.02
C ALA A 215 -7.26 -7.51 -20.55
N ALA A 216 -7.42 -6.21 -20.27
CA ALA A 216 -6.37 -5.36 -19.68
C ALA A 216 -6.25 -5.49 -18.16
N GLY A 217 -7.06 -6.34 -17.51
CA GLY A 217 -7.01 -6.62 -16.08
C GLY A 217 -7.94 -5.80 -15.20
N ALA A 218 -8.76 -4.91 -15.79
CA ALA A 218 -9.80 -4.18 -15.08
C ALA A 218 -11.06 -5.03 -14.89
N ARG A 219 -11.94 -4.57 -14.02
CA ARG A 219 -13.26 -5.17 -13.80
C ARG A 219 -14.34 -4.13 -13.94
N VAL A 220 -15.42 -4.46 -14.65
CA VAL A 220 -16.58 -3.58 -14.84
C VAL A 220 -17.76 -4.10 -14.04
N TRP A 221 -18.22 -3.31 -13.09
CA TRP A 221 -19.42 -3.51 -12.31
C TRP A 221 -20.54 -2.64 -12.84
N ALA A 222 -21.78 -3.08 -12.73
CA ALA A 222 -22.93 -2.28 -13.05
C ALA A 222 -23.84 -2.14 -11.82
N LEU A 223 -24.24 -0.90 -11.52
CA LEU A 223 -25.28 -0.57 -10.56
C LEU A 223 -26.51 -0.13 -11.34
N GLU A 224 -27.57 -0.93 -11.24
CA GLU A 224 -28.81 -0.69 -11.97
C GLU A 224 -29.68 0.31 -11.22
N LEU A 225 -29.97 1.43 -11.89
CA LEU A 225 -30.99 2.39 -11.43
C LEU A 225 -32.39 1.85 -11.69
N PRO A 226 -33.37 2.12 -10.80
CA PRO A 226 -34.74 1.75 -11.05
C PRO A 226 -35.23 2.45 -12.30
N ARG A 227 -35.91 1.72 -13.18
CA ARG A 227 -36.47 2.28 -14.40
C ARG A 227 -37.80 2.94 -14.08
N ASP A 228 -37.78 4.25 -13.99
CA ASP A 228 -39.00 5.05 -13.99
C ASP A 228 -39.49 5.25 -15.44
N ARG A 229 -40.52 6.07 -15.64
CA ARG A 229 -41.07 6.33 -17.00
C ARG A 229 -39.94 6.87 -17.90
N LEU A 230 -39.68 6.15 -19.00
CA LEU A 230 -38.79 6.64 -20.05
C LEU A 230 -39.40 7.90 -20.69
N PRO A 231 -38.58 8.88 -21.04
CA PRO A 231 -38.99 10.02 -21.88
C PRO A 231 -39.64 9.54 -23.17
N GLU A 232 -40.66 10.25 -23.63
CA GLU A 232 -41.34 9.91 -24.88
C GLU A 232 -40.36 9.84 -26.05
N GLY A 233 -40.42 8.73 -26.81
CA GLY A 233 -39.57 8.51 -27.99
C GLY A 233 -38.22 7.84 -27.71
N MET A 234 -37.90 7.55 -26.46
CA MET A 234 -36.67 6.83 -26.12
C MET A 234 -36.90 5.32 -26.20
N PRO A 235 -36.03 4.55 -26.91
CA PRO A 235 -36.17 3.10 -27.01
C PRO A 235 -35.91 2.48 -25.63
N GLU A 236 -36.74 1.50 -25.28
CA GLU A 236 -36.53 0.74 -24.04
C GLU A 236 -35.24 -0.09 -24.14
N PRO A 237 -34.30 0.05 -23.18
CA PRO A 237 -33.09 -0.76 -23.20
C PRO A 237 -33.42 -2.23 -22.94
N PRO A 238 -32.66 -3.18 -23.55
CA PRO A 238 -32.85 -4.61 -23.27
C PRO A 238 -32.76 -4.88 -21.76
N ALA A 239 -33.65 -5.75 -21.25
CA ALA A 239 -33.73 -6.06 -19.82
C ALA A 239 -32.39 -6.49 -19.21
N ASP A 240 -31.59 -7.22 -19.98
CA ASP A 240 -30.32 -7.79 -19.53
C ASP A 240 -29.09 -6.97 -19.94
N ALA A 241 -29.27 -5.78 -20.51
CA ALA A 241 -28.17 -5.01 -21.11
C ALA A 241 -27.02 -4.73 -20.11
N LEU A 242 -27.37 -4.26 -18.90
CA LEU A 242 -26.40 -4.02 -17.82
C LEU A 242 -25.80 -5.30 -17.26
N ALA A 243 -26.59 -6.36 -17.16
CA ALA A 243 -26.09 -7.67 -16.70
C ALA A 243 -25.05 -8.22 -17.67
N GLU A 244 -25.30 -8.11 -18.99
CA GLU A 244 -24.33 -8.49 -20.02
C GLU A 244 -23.08 -7.61 -19.99
N LEU A 245 -23.22 -6.29 -19.75
CA LEU A 245 -22.10 -5.37 -19.59
C LEU A 245 -21.19 -5.82 -18.44
N ALA A 246 -21.76 -6.03 -17.27
CA ALA A 246 -21.02 -6.45 -16.07
C ALA A 246 -20.35 -7.82 -16.29
N ARG A 247 -21.07 -8.78 -16.90
CA ARG A 247 -20.56 -10.11 -17.23
C ARG A 247 -19.38 -10.03 -18.21
N ALA A 248 -19.52 -9.24 -19.27
CA ALA A 248 -18.46 -9.01 -20.25
C ALA A 248 -17.22 -8.42 -19.59
N GLY A 249 -17.40 -7.48 -18.66
CA GLY A 249 -16.34 -6.84 -17.90
C GLY A 249 -15.79 -7.67 -16.73
N GLY A 250 -16.32 -8.86 -16.45
CA GLY A 250 -15.83 -9.73 -15.37
C GLY A 250 -16.26 -9.32 -13.96
N GLY A 251 -17.23 -8.41 -13.84
CA GLY A 251 -17.90 -8.03 -12.59
C GLY A 251 -19.29 -8.63 -12.47
N ALA A 252 -20.17 -7.95 -11.75
CA ALA A 252 -21.56 -8.35 -11.55
C ALA A 252 -22.49 -7.13 -11.58
N LEU A 253 -23.77 -7.39 -11.86
CA LEU A 253 -24.86 -6.43 -11.70
C LEU A 253 -25.32 -6.42 -10.25
N ALA A 254 -25.60 -5.23 -9.73
CA ALA A 254 -26.26 -5.07 -8.44
C ALA A 254 -27.29 -3.91 -8.51
N PRO A 255 -28.41 -4.00 -7.77
CA PRO A 255 -29.35 -2.87 -7.68
C PRO A 255 -28.70 -1.72 -6.91
N VAL A 256 -28.93 -0.49 -7.39
CA VAL A 256 -28.36 0.74 -6.81
C VAL A 256 -28.67 0.92 -5.34
N ARG A 257 -29.88 0.52 -4.90
CA ARG A 257 -30.34 0.65 -3.50
C ARG A 257 -29.75 -0.39 -2.55
N THR A 258 -29.27 -1.52 -3.08
CA THR A 258 -28.67 -2.61 -2.28
C THR A 258 -27.43 -3.18 -2.96
N PRO A 259 -26.34 -2.40 -3.11
CA PRO A 259 -25.17 -2.80 -3.87
C PRO A 259 -24.24 -3.77 -3.07
N ARG A 260 -24.82 -4.64 -2.22
CA ARG A 260 -24.09 -5.56 -1.33
C ARG A 260 -22.97 -6.34 -2.02
N PRO A 261 -23.18 -7.00 -3.19
CA PRO A 261 -22.13 -7.78 -3.81
C PRO A 261 -20.90 -6.93 -4.18
N LEU A 262 -21.13 -5.69 -4.64
CA LEU A 262 -20.06 -4.74 -4.92
C LEU A 262 -19.34 -4.30 -3.65
N LEU A 263 -20.08 -3.92 -2.59
CA LEU A 263 -19.48 -3.45 -1.33
C LEU A 263 -18.65 -4.54 -0.65
N GLU A 264 -19.14 -5.78 -0.65
CA GLU A 264 -18.39 -6.95 -0.16
C GLU A 264 -17.11 -7.17 -0.97
N TRP A 265 -17.18 -7.04 -2.30
CA TRP A 265 -16.01 -7.12 -3.16
C TRP A 265 -14.98 -6.02 -2.84
N LEU A 266 -15.42 -4.76 -2.73
CA LEU A 266 -14.54 -3.63 -2.41
C LEU A 266 -13.85 -3.82 -1.05
N GLY A 267 -14.60 -4.30 -0.05
CA GLY A 267 -14.05 -4.63 1.27
C GLY A 267 -12.98 -5.73 1.21
N GLN A 268 -13.23 -6.80 0.44
CA GLN A 268 -12.27 -7.89 0.26
C GLN A 268 -11.06 -7.49 -0.60
N ALA A 269 -11.25 -6.62 -1.60
CA ALA A 269 -10.17 -6.13 -2.45
C ALA A 269 -9.11 -5.39 -1.63
N ARG A 270 -9.55 -4.60 -0.64
CA ARG A 270 -8.65 -3.95 0.33
C ARG A 270 -7.83 -4.97 1.12
N THR A 271 -8.46 -6.01 1.65
CA THR A 271 -7.76 -7.05 2.42
C THR A 271 -6.72 -7.77 1.55
N ARG A 272 -7.07 -8.05 0.29
CA ARG A 272 -6.14 -8.67 -0.68
C ARG A 272 -4.99 -7.73 -1.07
N ALA A 273 -5.26 -6.44 -1.24
CA ALA A 273 -4.23 -5.44 -1.52
C ALA A 273 -3.26 -5.30 -0.33
N LEU A 274 -3.77 -5.25 0.89
CA LEU A 274 -2.96 -5.23 2.11
C LEU A 274 -2.14 -6.51 2.28
N ALA A 275 -2.69 -7.68 1.99
CA ALA A 275 -1.96 -8.95 2.03
C ALA A 275 -0.83 -8.99 1.00
N ARG A 276 -1.08 -8.59 -0.24
CA ARG A 276 -0.05 -8.47 -1.30
C ARG A 276 1.05 -7.46 -0.95
N SER A 277 0.67 -6.38 -0.28
CA SER A 277 1.61 -5.36 0.16
C SER A 277 2.45 -5.81 1.36
N ALA A 278 1.90 -6.69 2.22
CA ALA A 278 2.62 -7.27 3.37
C ALA A 278 3.77 -8.20 2.93
N GLU A 279 3.71 -8.75 1.72
CA GLU A 279 4.78 -9.56 1.14
C GLU A 279 5.91 -8.70 0.51
N GLY A 280 5.73 -7.40 0.39
CA GLY A 280 6.71 -6.48 -0.21
C GLY A 280 7.56 -5.75 0.84
N PRO A 281 8.90 -5.65 0.66
CA PRO A 281 9.79 -4.94 1.59
C PRO A 281 9.54 -3.41 1.67
N ALA A 282 8.63 -2.87 0.85
CA ALA A 282 8.41 -1.42 0.70
C ALA A 282 7.52 -0.78 1.78
N LEU A 283 6.78 -1.59 2.57
CA LEU A 283 5.87 -1.09 3.62
C LEU A 283 6.54 -0.83 4.96
N PHE A 284 7.73 -1.39 5.15
CA PHE A 284 8.43 -1.34 6.41
C PHE A 284 9.69 -0.49 6.29
N GLU A 285 9.83 0.48 7.14
CA GLU A 285 11.09 1.18 7.33
C GLU A 285 11.99 0.31 8.21
N ASP A 286 13.00 -0.31 7.60
CA ASP A 286 14.01 -1.08 8.32
C ASP A 286 14.94 -0.12 9.09
N LEU A 287 14.77 -0.11 10.41
CA LEU A 287 15.61 0.67 11.33
C LEU A 287 16.92 -0.06 11.68
N GLY A 288 17.08 -1.30 11.26
CA GLY A 288 18.29 -2.09 11.51
C GLY A 288 19.55 -1.43 10.97
N ARG A 289 19.46 -0.70 9.85
CA ARG A 289 20.59 0.09 9.31
C ARG A 289 21.16 1.11 10.30
N TRP A 290 20.30 1.74 11.12
CA TRP A 290 20.73 2.71 12.13
C TRP A 290 21.42 2.03 13.31
N LEU A 291 20.96 0.82 13.68
CA LEU A 291 21.61 0.01 14.70
C LEU A 291 22.98 -0.49 14.25
N LEU A 292 23.15 -0.83 12.97
CA LEU A 292 24.44 -1.19 12.39
C LEU A 292 25.41 0.01 12.40
N LEU A 293 24.92 1.21 12.06
CA LEU A 293 25.71 2.43 12.18
C LEU A 293 26.09 2.72 13.63
N LEU A 294 25.16 2.53 14.56
CA LEU A 294 25.44 2.68 16.00
C LEU A 294 26.49 1.66 16.48
N ALA A 295 26.50 0.44 15.94
CA ALA A 295 27.51 -0.59 16.25
C ALA A 295 28.92 -0.20 15.76
N ALA A 296 29.04 0.64 14.74
CA ALA A 296 30.33 1.10 14.24
C ALA A 296 31.08 1.95 15.28
N LEU A 297 30.39 2.73 16.11
CA LEU A 297 31.01 3.58 17.14
C LEU A 297 31.84 2.75 18.16
N PRO A 298 31.25 1.77 18.87
CA PRO A 298 32.02 0.92 19.78
C PRO A 298 33.01 0.03 19.03
N ALA A 299 32.75 -0.33 17.76
CA ALA A 299 33.71 -1.09 16.95
C ALA A 299 35.00 -0.29 16.70
N LEU A 300 34.91 1.01 16.43
CA LEU A 300 36.08 1.89 16.28
C LEU A 300 36.92 1.95 17.56
N LEU A 301 36.30 1.86 18.72
CA LEU A 301 37.02 1.84 20.01
C LEU A 301 37.88 0.57 20.17
N LEU A 302 37.55 -0.55 19.50
CA LEU A 302 38.36 -1.77 19.50
C LEU A 302 39.71 -1.57 18.81
N PHE A 303 39.80 -0.64 17.85
CA PHE A 303 41.04 -0.36 17.10
C PHE A 303 41.87 0.76 17.75
N ARG A 304 41.36 1.40 18.84
CA ARG A 304 42.10 2.42 19.54
C ARG A 304 43.29 1.81 20.25
N ARG A 305 44.50 2.00 19.71
CA ARG A 305 45.73 1.70 20.40
C ARG A 305 45.81 2.54 21.65
N PRO A 306 46.14 1.97 22.84
CA PRO A 306 46.42 2.81 23.98
C PRO A 306 47.64 3.69 23.64
N LEU A 307 47.43 4.99 23.62
CA LEU A 307 48.53 5.92 23.53
C LEU A 307 49.39 5.67 24.78
N SER A 308 50.57 5.09 24.60
CA SER A 308 51.57 5.06 25.65
C SER A 308 51.97 6.47 25.95
N GLY A 309 51.50 7.01 27.10
CA GLY A 309 51.94 8.31 27.62
C GLY A 309 53.46 8.27 27.81
N LYS A 310 54.15 8.97 26.97
CA LYS A 310 55.48 9.46 27.29
C LYS A 310 55.30 10.63 28.21
N SER A 311 55.68 10.48 29.43
CA SER A 311 56.12 11.55 30.32
C SER A 311 57.43 11.17 30.91
#